data_b840b1309abc658e6e0fb4decfaad13c
#
_entry.id   b840b1309abc658e6e0fb4decfaad13c
#
_cell.length_a   1.000
_cell.length_b   1.000
_cell.length_c   1.000
_cell.angle_alpha   90.00
_cell.angle_beta   90.00
_cell.angle_gamma   90.00
#
_symmetry.space_group_name_H-M   'P 1'
#
loop_
_entity.id
_entity.type
_entity.pdbx_description
1 polymer ?
#
loop_
_entity_poly.entity_id
_entity_poly.type
_entity_poly.pdbx_seq_one_letter_code
_entity_poly.pdbx_strand_id
1 'polypeptide(L)'
;MINEQIKDREVRVVGEDGEQLGIMSAKEALKLAEEAELDLVKIAPKAQPPVCKIVDYGKYRYEQARREKDAKKKQKTVELKEVRLSPNIDTNDMNTKVNSAKKFIEKGNRVKVTLRFRGREMAHAQQSKHILDDFAAMLEDVAVVEKAAKMEGRSMSMVLTEKR
;
A
#
# COMPACT_ATOMS: atom_id res chain seq x y z
N MET A 1 -7.40 5.25 25.34
CA MET A 1 -7.85 5.52 26.73
C MET A 1 -8.27 6.97 26.85
N ILE A 2 -9.38 7.20 27.51
CA ILE A 2 -9.95 8.53 27.74
C ILE A 2 -10.36 8.70 29.21
N ASN A 3 -10.36 9.94 29.68
CA ASN A 3 -10.87 10.34 31.00
C ASN A 3 -10.38 9.45 32.16
N GLU A 4 -11.29 8.85 32.91
CA GLU A 4 -10.99 8.01 34.07
C GLU A 4 -10.21 6.72 33.75
N GLN A 5 -10.16 6.32 32.50
CA GLN A 5 -9.37 5.16 32.06
C GLN A 5 -7.87 5.43 32.08
N ILE A 6 -7.46 6.70 32.16
CA ILE A 6 -6.06 7.11 32.22
C ILE A 6 -5.61 6.99 33.68
N LYS A 7 -4.78 5.99 33.95
CA LYS A 7 -4.29 5.68 35.33
C LYS A 7 -2.82 6.04 35.52
N ASP A 8 -2.23 6.73 34.57
CA ASP A 8 -0.84 7.16 34.66
C ASP A 8 -0.65 8.16 35.81
N ARG A 9 0.51 8.07 36.46
CA ARG A 9 0.83 8.95 37.60
C ARG A 9 1.00 10.40 37.18
N GLU A 10 1.71 10.61 36.08
CA GLU A 10 1.96 11.90 35.48
C GLU A 10 1.69 11.85 33.97
N VAL A 11 1.15 12.92 33.44
CA VAL A 11 0.89 13.07 31.99
C VAL A 11 1.28 14.46 31.52
N ARG A 12 1.70 14.55 30.30
CA ARG A 12 1.91 15.84 29.62
C ARG A 12 0.60 16.23 28.96
N VAL A 13 0.11 17.40 29.26
CA VAL A 13 -1.20 17.87 28.80
C VAL A 13 -1.04 18.90 27.71
N VAL A 14 -1.79 18.71 26.63
CA VAL A 14 -1.91 19.63 25.51
C VAL A 14 -3.35 20.10 25.43
N GLY A 15 -3.57 21.41 25.30
CA GLY A 15 -4.90 21.99 25.15
C GLY A 15 -5.51 21.73 23.76
N GLU A 16 -6.77 22.11 23.61
CA GLU A 16 -7.53 21.95 22.35
C GLU A 16 -6.83 22.62 21.17
N ASP A 17 -6.24 23.79 21.37
CA ASP A 17 -5.55 24.58 20.36
C ASP A 17 -4.08 24.17 20.16
N GLY A 18 -3.65 23.06 20.77
CA GLY A 18 -2.27 22.61 20.71
C GLY A 18 -1.34 23.26 21.73
N GLU A 19 -1.85 24.10 22.61
CA GLU A 19 -1.10 24.74 23.68
C GLU A 19 -0.58 23.72 24.70
N GLN A 20 0.69 23.82 25.05
CA GLN A 20 1.28 22.93 26.07
C GLN A 20 0.96 23.45 27.47
N LEU A 21 0.16 22.68 28.21
CA LEU A 21 -0.24 23.03 29.60
C LEU A 21 0.74 22.50 30.65
N GLY A 22 1.71 21.69 30.24
CA GLY A 22 2.75 21.16 31.11
C GLY A 22 2.50 19.73 31.60
N ILE A 23 3.35 19.29 32.52
CA ILE A 23 3.28 17.97 33.14
C ILE A 23 2.53 18.07 34.43
N MET A 24 1.52 17.21 34.66
CA MET A 24 0.70 17.19 35.85
C MET A 24 0.18 15.76 36.10
N SER A 25 -0.46 15.57 37.25
CA SER A 25 -1.10 14.31 37.57
C SER A 25 -2.31 14.06 36.64
N ALA A 26 -2.65 12.81 36.41
CA ALA A 26 -3.83 12.46 35.61
C ALA A 26 -5.13 13.06 36.20
N LYS A 27 -5.22 13.16 37.51
CA LYS A 27 -6.37 13.78 38.21
C LYS A 27 -6.49 15.28 37.90
N GLU A 28 -5.37 16.00 37.93
CA GLU A 28 -5.33 17.42 37.59
C GLU A 28 -5.68 17.66 36.13
N ALA A 29 -5.15 16.82 35.24
CA ALA A 29 -5.46 16.87 33.84
C ALA A 29 -6.95 16.62 33.56
N LEU A 30 -7.55 15.63 34.23
CA LEU A 30 -8.96 15.33 34.11
C LEU A 30 -9.83 16.50 34.58
N LYS A 31 -9.44 17.15 35.68
CA LYS A 31 -10.12 18.34 36.20
C LYS A 31 -10.12 19.47 35.18
N LEU A 32 -8.99 19.73 34.55
CA LEU A 32 -8.87 20.74 33.47
C LEU A 32 -9.79 20.42 32.29
N ALA A 33 -9.89 19.15 31.91
CA ALA A 33 -10.77 18.70 30.83
C ALA A 33 -12.26 18.91 31.23
N GLU A 34 -12.64 18.60 32.43
CA GLU A 34 -13.99 18.81 32.95
C GLU A 34 -14.37 20.30 33.01
N GLU A 35 -13.45 21.17 33.45
CA GLU A 35 -13.65 22.64 33.45
C GLU A 35 -13.84 23.19 32.02
N ALA A 36 -13.20 22.59 31.01
CA ALA A 36 -13.36 22.97 29.63
C ALA A 36 -14.57 22.29 28.94
N GLU A 37 -15.29 21.45 29.65
CA GLU A 37 -16.40 20.63 29.12
C GLU A 37 -15.96 19.73 27.96
N LEU A 38 -14.73 19.24 28.01
CA LEU A 38 -14.11 18.38 27.02
C LEU A 38 -13.63 17.07 27.62
N ASP A 39 -13.09 16.21 26.81
CA ASP A 39 -12.53 14.92 27.22
C ASP A 39 -11.01 15.00 27.32
N LEU A 40 -10.41 14.19 28.19
CA LEU A 40 -8.98 13.97 28.25
C LEU A 40 -8.66 12.68 27.47
N VAL A 41 -7.92 12.82 26.39
CA VAL A 41 -7.58 11.72 25.48
C VAL A 41 -6.08 11.46 25.49
N LYS A 42 -5.68 10.22 25.77
CA LYS A 42 -4.28 9.79 25.73
C LYS A 42 -3.86 9.54 24.28
N ILE A 43 -3.07 10.47 23.71
CA ILE A 43 -2.68 10.43 22.30
C ILE A 43 -1.33 9.76 22.06
N ALA A 44 -0.41 9.79 23.02
CA ALA A 44 0.92 9.18 22.91
C ALA A 44 1.22 8.34 24.15
N PRO A 45 0.75 7.08 24.23
CA PRO A 45 0.94 6.23 25.40
C PRO A 45 2.39 5.79 25.64
N LYS A 46 3.21 5.79 24.60
CA LYS A 46 4.62 5.38 24.67
C LYS A 46 5.57 6.50 25.09
N ALA A 47 5.11 7.74 25.11
CA ALA A 47 5.92 8.86 25.57
C ALA A 47 6.12 8.81 27.10
N GLN A 48 7.21 9.37 27.59
CA GLN A 48 7.48 9.48 29.03
C GLN A 48 7.67 10.94 29.41
N PRO A 49 6.71 11.57 30.13
CA PRO A 49 5.40 11.02 30.48
C PRO A 49 4.45 10.90 29.28
N PRO A 50 3.40 10.06 29.39
CA PRO A 50 2.42 9.94 28.31
C PRO A 50 1.78 11.28 27.97
N VAL A 51 1.50 11.54 26.72
CA VAL A 51 0.87 12.79 26.28
C VAL A 51 -0.65 12.60 26.20
N CYS A 52 -1.37 13.52 26.84
CA CYS A 52 -2.83 13.59 26.81
C CYS A 52 -3.25 14.92 26.18
N LYS A 53 -4.34 14.91 25.45
CA LYS A 53 -4.92 16.11 24.84
C LYS A 53 -6.34 16.34 25.40
N ILE A 54 -6.63 17.58 25.69
CA ILE A 54 -7.98 18.00 26.08
C ILE A 54 -8.73 18.34 24.80
N VAL A 55 -9.71 17.51 24.41
CA VAL A 55 -10.43 17.62 23.13
C VAL A 55 -11.75 16.86 23.22
N ASP A 56 -12.72 17.22 22.37
CA ASP A 56 -13.93 16.42 22.17
C ASP A 56 -13.55 15.07 21.57
N TYR A 57 -13.77 13.99 22.31
CA TYR A 57 -13.39 12.63 21.90
C TYR A 57 -14.11 12.18 20.62
N GLY A 58 -15.38 12.50 20.46
CA GLY A 58 -16.15 12.16 19.26
C GLY A 58 -15.55 12.82 18.02
N LYS A 59 -15.24 14.11 18.09
CA LYS A 59 -14.58 14.86 17.03
C LYS A 59 -13.16 14.33 16.75
N TYR A 60 -12.40 14.06 17.79
CA TYR A 60 -11.06 13.50 17.68
C TYR A 60 -11.06 12.15 16.95
N ARG A 61 -11.97 11.25 17.36
CA ARG A 61 -12.14 9.94 16.73
C ARG A 61 -12.51 10.03 15.25
N TYR A 62 -13.40 10.94 14.91
CA TYR A 62 -13.80 11.19 13.53
C TYR A 62 -12.62 11.68 12.68
N GLU A 63 -11.86 12.66 13.19
CA GLU A 63 -10.69 13.20 12.49
C GLU A 63 -9.60 12.14 12.31
N GLN A 64 -9.36 11.28 13.30
CA GLN A 64 -8.40 10.17 13.20
C GLN A 64 -8.82 9.15 12.14
N ALA A 65 -10.08 8.76 12.11
CA ALA A 65 -10.62 7.85 11.09
C ALA A 65 -10.49 8.44 9.68
N ARG A 66 -10.73 9.74 9.54
CA ARG A 66 -10.57 10.46 8.27
C ARG A 66 -9.11 10.50 7.83
N ARG A 67 -8.17 10.78 8.73
CA ARG A 67 -6.73 10.78 8.42
C ARG A 67 -6.24 9.39 7.98
N GLU A 68 -6.67 8.34 8.66
CA GLU A 68 -6.33 6.96 8.29
C GLU A 68 -6.88 6.60 6.90
N LYS A 69 -8.10 7.00 6.61
CA LYS A 69 -8.73 6.78 5.29
C LYS A 69 -7.97 7.51 4.19
N ASP A 70 -7.59 8.77 4.41
CA ASP A 70 -6.83 9.56 3.44
C ASP A 70 -5.41 9.01 3.25
N ALA A 71 -4.76 8.54 4.33
CA ALA A 71 -3.46 7.89 4.27
C ALA A 71 -3.51 6.60 3.43
N LYS A 72 -4.55 5.79 3.61
CA LYS A 72 -4.76 4.58 2.79
C LYS A 72 -4.97 4.90 1.31
N LYS A 73 -5.70 5.97 1.00
CA LYS A 73 -5.90 6.41 -0.40
C LYS A 73 -4.61 6.88 -1.07
N LYS A 74 -3.72 7.50 -0.31
CA LYS A 74 -2.43 7.99 -0.81
C LYS A 74 -1.38 6.89 -0.90
N GLN A 75 -1.60 5.78 -0.24
CA GLN A 75 -0.67 4.66 -0.27
C GLN A 75 -0.73 3.98 -1.64
N LYS A 76 0.42 3.94 -2.34
CA LYS A 76 0.53 3.21 -3.61
C LYS A 76 0.44 1.72 -3.32
N THR A 77 -0.62 1.09 -3.78
CA THR A 77 -0.76 -0.37 -3.78
C THR A 77 -0.07 -0.93 -5.01
N VAL A 78 0.89 -1.84 -4.81
CA VAL A 78 1.48 -2.61 -5.90
C VAL A 78 0.54 -3.77 -6.22
N GLU A 79 -0.06 -3.72 -7.41
CA GLU A 79 -0.92 -4.79 -7.90
C GLU A 79 -0.18 -5.65 -8.91
N LEU A 80 -0.58 -6.92 -9.01
CA LEU A 80 -0.10 -7.83 -10.05
C LEU A 80 -1.10 -7.78 -11.21
N LYS A 81 -0.71 -7.12 -12.30
CA LYS A 81 -1.51 -7.05 -13.53
C LYS A 81 -1.11 -8.18 -14.47
N GLU A 82 -2.07 -8.76 -15.17
CA GLU A 82 -1.83 -9.84 -16.12
C GLU A 82 -1.94 -9.34 -17.55
N VAL A 83 -0.95 -9.73 -18.39
CA VAL A 83 -0.97 -9.54 -19.84
C VAL A 83 -0.92 -10.92 -20.48
N ARG A 84 -1.89 -11.23 -21.30
CA ARG A 84 -2.00 -12.53 -21.98
C ARG A 84 -1.52 -12.44 -23.43
N LEU A 85 -0.69 -13.41 -23.82
CA LEU A 85 -0.17 -13.55 -25.16
C LEU A 85 -0.60 -14.89 -25.74
N SER A 86 -0.57 -15.03 -27.06
CA SER A 86 -0.74 -16.30 -27.77
C SER A 86 0.51 -16.65 -28.57
N PRO A 87 0.77 -17.95 -28.87
CA PRO A 87 1.92 -18.36 -29.64
C PRO A 87 1.95 -17.78 -31.07
N ASN A 88 0.78 -17.45 -31.60
CA ASN A 88 0.61 -16.91 -32.96
C ASN A 88 0.33 -15.39 -32.95
N ILE A 89 0.75 -14.69 -31.91
CA ILE A 89 0.53 -13.25 -31.79
C ILE A 89 1.25 -12.49 -32.91
N ASP A 90 0.55 -11.56 -33.56
CA ASP A 90 1.16 -10.71 -34.58
C ASP A 90 1.91 -9.52 -33.95
N THR A 91 2.67 -8.79 -34.79
CA THR A 91 3.50 -7.67 -34.35
C THR A 91 2.66 -6.53 -33.77
N ASN A 92 1.50 -6.23 -34.32
CA ASN A 92 0.63 -5.17 -33.84
C ASN A 92 0.07 -5.49 -32.44
N ASP A 93 -0.42 -6.71 -32.25
CA ASP A 93 -0.91 -7.15 -30.94
C ASP A 93 0.21 -7.20 -29.91
N MET A 94 1.39 -7.65 -30.32
CA MET A 94 2.58 -7.66 -29.45
C MET A 94 2.91 -6.24 -28.97
N ASN A 95 2.97 -5.27 -29.87
CA ASN A 95 3.23 -3.87 -29.53
C ASN A 95 2.15 -3.28 -28.61
N THR A 96 0.89 -3.60 -28.86
CA THR A 96 -0.23 -3.17 -28.01
C THR A 96 -0.08 -3.72 -26.58
N LYS A 97 0.27 -5.00 -26.46
CA LYS A 97 0.49 -5.66 -25.16
C LYS A 97 1.72 -5.08 -24.45
N VAL A 98 2.80 -4.82 -25.17
CA VAL A 98 4.01 -4.17 -24.62
C VAL A 98 3.67 -2.78 -24.09
N ASN A 99 2.92 -1.98 -24.81
CA ASN A 99 2.51 -0.65 -24.38
C ASN A 99 1.62 -0.70 -23.12
N SER A 100 0.70 -1.66 -23.04
CA SER A 100 -0.13 -1.87 -21.86
C SER A 100 0.71 -2.25 -20.63
N ALA A 101 1.66 -3.18 -20.80
CA ALA A 101 2.57 -3.59 -19.74
C ALA A 101 3.44 -2.42 -19.26
N LYS A 102 3.95 -1.62 -20.20
CA LYS A 102 4.74 -0.43 -19.89
C LYS A 102 3.97 0.55 -19.02
N LYS A 103 2.70 0.81 -19.32
CA LYS A 103 1.84 1.67 -18.53
C LYS A 103 1.63 1.12 -17.11
N PHE A 104 1.43 -0.19 -16.96
CA PHE A 104 1.29 -0.83 -15.66
C PHE A 104 2.56 -0.69 -14.82
N ILE A 105 3.72 -0.89 -15.44
CA ILE A 105 5.03 -0.78 -14.77
C ILE A 105 5.31 0.67 -14.37
N GLU A 106 5.02 1.64 -15.22
CA GLU A 106 5.17 3.07 -14.92
C GLU A 106 4.32 3.51 -13.73
N LYS A 107 3.17 2.86 -13.50
CA LYS A 107 2.32 3.08 -12.32
C LYS A 107 2.82 2.37 -11.06
N GLY A 108 3.92 1.63 -11.15
CA GLY A 108 4.50 0.89 -10.02
C GLY A 108 3.92 -0.50 -9.81
N ASN A 109 3.16 -1.03 -10.76
CA ASN A 109 2.60 -2.39 -10.70
C ASN A 109 3.58 -3.43 -11.21
N ARG A 110 3.39 -4.68 -10.77
CA ARG A 110 4.07 -5.85 -11.33
C ARG A 110 3.22 -6.41 -12.47
N VAL A 111 3.86 -6.95 -13.49
CA VAL A 111 3.17 -7.51 -14.65
C VAL A 111 3.48 -8.99 -14.78
N LYS A 112 2.43 -9.81 -14.74
CA LYS A 112 2.51 -11.24 -15.07
C LYS A 112 2.19 -11.41 -16.56
N VAL A 113 3.18 -11.81 -17.33
CA VAL A 113 3.00 -12.09 -18.76
C VAL A 113 2.74 -13.58 -18.93
N THR A 114 1.58 -13.92 -19.44
CA THR A 114 1.12 -15.30 -19.60
C THR A 114 0.97 -15.66 -21.07
N LEU A 115 1.67 -16.70 -21.48
CA LEU A 115 1.57 -17.28 -22.83
C LEU A 115 0.74 -18.57 -22.70
N ARG A 116 -0.50 -18.51 -23.19
CA ARG A 116 -1.43 -19.64 -23.10
C ARG A 116 -1.37 -20.51 -24.33
N PHE A 117 -1.24 -21.81 -24.12
CA PHE A 117 -1.21 -22.81 -25.18
C PHE A 117 -2.54 -23.55 -25.31
N ARG A 118 -2.98 -23.79 -26.55
CA ARG A 118 -4.06 -24.72 -26.84
C ARG A 118 -3.47 -26.14 -26.96
N GLY A 119 -4.31 -27.18 -26.91
CA GLY A 119 -3.84 -28.58 -26.87
C GLY A 119 -2.73 -28.95 -27.84
N ARG A 120 -2.85 -28.56 -29.11
CA ARG A 120 -1.84 -28.84 -30.14
C ARG A 120 -0.56 -28.02 -29.98
N GLU A 121 -0.65 -26.85 -29.38
CA GLU A 121 0.47 -25.92 -29.19
C GLU A 121 1.38 -26.35 -28.02
N MET A 122 0.89 -27.21 -27.11
CA MET A 122 1.65 -27.70 -25.97
C MET A 122 2.93 -28.45 -26.37
N ALA A 123 2.90 -29.16 -27.50
CA ALA A 123 4.07 -29.87 -28.01
C ALA A 123 5.24 -28.92 -28.36
N HIS A 124 4.92 -27.67 -28.68
CA HIS A 124 5.89 -26.63 -29.07
C HIS A 124 6.06 -25.51 -28.03
N ALA A 125 5.66 -25.79 -26.80
CA ALA A 125 5.71 -24.79 -25.72
C ALA A 125 7.11 -24.22 -25.50
N GLN A 126 8.13 -25.06 -25.49
CA GLN A 126 9.52 -24.63 -25.29
C GLN A 126 10.02 -23.76 -26.46
N GLN A 127 9.58 -24.04 -27.68
CA GLN A 127 9.93 -23.24 -28.85
C GLN A 127 9.30 -21.86 -28.81
N SER A 128 8.14 -21.73 -28.17
CA SER A 128 7.41 -20.47 -28.05
C SER A 128 7.91 -19.57 -26.91
N LYS A 129 8.85 -20.04 -26.11
CA LYS A 129 9.45 -19.26 -25.01
C LYS A 129 10.08 -17.95 -25.52
N HIS A 130 10.60 -17.93 -26.76
CA HIS A 130 11.17 -16.72 -27.36
C HIS A 130 10.19 -15.54 -27.39
N ILE A 131 8.89 -15.78 -27.44
CA ILE A 131 7.86 -14.74 -27.43
C ILE A 131 7.91 -13.97 -26.10
N LEU A 132 8.06 -14.67 -24.96
CA LEU A 132 8.23 -14.07 -23.65
C LEU A 132 9.58 -13.35 -23.54
N ASP A 133 10.63 -13.92 -24.07
CA ASP A 133 11.96 -13.30 -24.07
C ASP A 133 11.96 -12.00 -24.89
N ASP A 134 11.32 -12.01 -26.06
CA ASP A 134 11.15 -10.82 -26.90
C ASP A 134 10.32 -9.74 -26.21
N PHE A 135 9.26 -10.15 -25.52
CA PHE A 135 8.42 -9.25 -24.75
C PHE A 135 9.22 -8.54 -23.63
N ALA A 136 10.03 -9.32 -22.89
CA ALA A 136 10.90 -8.76 -21.86
C ALA A 136 11.96 -7.82 -22.45
N ALA A 137 12.54 -8.16 -23.60
CA ALA A 137 13.53 -7.33 -24.30
C ALA A 137 12.94 -5.98 -24.74
N MET A 138 11.69 -5.96 -25.17
CA MET A 138 10.98 -4.72 -25.55
C MET A 138 10.72 -3.79 -24.36
N LEU A 139 10.76 -4.30 -23.15
CA LEU A 139 10.55 -3.55 -21.89
C LEU A 139 11.84 -3.37 -21.08
N GLU A 140 12.96 -3.74 -21.62
CA GLU A 140 14.28 -3.74 -20.97
C GLU A 140 14.65 -2.37 -20.34
N ASP A 141 14.22 -1.28 -20.97
CA ASP A 141 14.48 0.08 -20.51
C ASP A 141 13.72 0.45 -19.23
N VAL A 142 12.56 -0.17 -18.96
CA VAL A 142 11.67 0.19 -17.84
C VAL A 142 11.42 -0.96 -16.87
N ALA A 143 11.71 -2.19 -17.24
CA ALA A 143 11.39 -3.38 -16.46
C ALA A 143 12.52 -4.41 -16.41
N VAL A 144 12.51 -5.20 -15.36
CA VAL A 144 13.38 -6.37 -15.18
C VAL A 144 12.53 -7.60 -14.91
N VAL A 145 13.05 -8.77 -15.27
CA VAL A 145 12.40 -10.05 -14.99
C VAL A 145 12.59 -10.38 -13.51
N GLU A 146 11.50 -10.36 -12.75
CA GLU A 146 11.49 -10.77 -11.34
C GLU A 146 11.44 -12.29 -11.20
N LYS A 147 10.59 -12.93 -12.01
CA LYS A 147 10.50 -14.39 -12.10
C LYS A 147 10.63 -14.82 -13.54
N ALA A 148 11.59 -15.71 -13.82
CA ALA A 148 11.82 -16.25 -15.15
C ALA A 148 10.60 -17.04 -15.65
N ALA A 149 10.50 -17.17 -16.97
CA ALA A 149 9.44 -17.91 -17.63
C ALA A 149 9.40 -19.37 -17.15
N LYS A 150 8.24 -19.83 -16.73
CA LYS A 150 8.02 -21.18 -16.21
C LYS A 150 6.68 -21.72 -16.68
N MET A 151 6.64 -22.99 -17.01
CA MET A 151 5.39 -23.68 -17.33
C MET A 151 4.53 -23.88 -16.10
N GLU A 152 3.28 -23.48 -16.19
CA GLU A 152 2.24 -23.66 -15.17
C GLU A 152 1.00 -24.25 -15.87
N GLY A 153 0.84 -25.57 -15.81
CA GLY A 153 -0.24 -26.24 -16.54
C GLY A 153 -0.14 -26.05 -18.06
N ARG A 154 -1.15 -25.41 -18.65
CA ARG A 154 -1.20 -25.12 -20.11
C ARG A 154 -0.68 -23.74 -20.49
N SER A 155 -0.01 -23.09 -19.57
CA SER A 155 0.50 -21.74 -19.76
C SER A 155 1.95 -21.63 -19.36
N MET A 156 2.67 -20.72 -20.00
CA MET A 156 3.99 -20.30 -19.59
C MET A 156 3.91 -18.86 -19.12
N SER A 157 4.42 -18.57 -17.95
CA SER A 157 4.34 -17.22 -17.40
C SER A 157 5.66 -16.73 -16.83
N MET A 158 5.84 -15.41 -16.86
CA MET A 158 6.94 -14.71 -16.21
C MET A 158 6.39 -13.49 -15.49
N VAL A 159 7.15 -12.94 -14.55
CA VAL A 159 6.77 -11.73 -13.82
C VAL A 159 7.82 -10.66 -14.07
N LEU A 160 7.37 -9.49 -14.49
CA LEU A 160 8.19 -8.30 -14.67
C LEU A 160 7.88 -7.28 -13.57
N THR A 161 8.91 -6.56 -13.13
CA THR A 161 8.78 -5.47 -12.17
C THR A 161 9.55 -4.25 -12.65
N GLU A 162 9.30 -3.12 -12.03
CA GLU A 162 9.98 -1.87 -12.37
C GLU A 162 11.49 -2.00 -12.17
N LYS A 163 12.22 -1.50 -13.15
CA LYS A 163 13.68 -1.40 -13.07
C LYS A 163 14.07 -0.28 -12.11
N ARG A 164 14.86 -0.61 -11.10
CA ARG A 164 15.39 0.35 -10.11
C ARG A 164 16.74 0.92 -10.55
#